data_82887e8eabffb6a9f7b0cdc4d5f38ec3
#
_entry.id   82887e8eabffb6a9f7b0cdc4d5f38ec3
#
_cell.length_a   1.000
_cell.length_b   1.000
_cell.length_c   1.000
_cell.angle_alpha   90.00
_cell.angle_beta   90.00
_cell.angle_gamma   90.00
#
_symmetry.space_group_name_H-M   'P 1'
#
loop_
_entity.id
_entity.type
_entity.pdbx_description
1 polymer ?
#
loop_
_entity_poly.entity_id
_entity_poly.type
_entity_poly.pdbx_seq_one_letter_code
_entity_poly.pdbx_strand_id
1 'polypeptide(L)' 'MRYAIVIENAGGNYSAYVPDLPGCIATGETPAATEQAIREAIESHLDGMREDGSPIPPPTSRVDYVEVAA' A
#
# COMPACT_ATOMS: atom_id res chain seq x y z
N MET A 1 -5.07 12.92 1.13
CA MET A 1 -4.54 12.20 -0.04
C MET A 1 -4.82 10.71 0.11
N ARG A 2 -5.28 10.05 -0.93
CA ARG A 2 -5.68 8.64 -0.87
C ARG A 2 -4.84 7.82 -1.85
N TYR A 3 -4.10 6.84 -1.34
CA TYR A 3 -3.38 5.89 -2.18
C TYR A 3 -4.12 4.56 -2.25
N ALA A 4 -4.16 3.96 -3.42
CA ALA A 4 -4.61 2.60 -3.58
C ALA A 4 -3.58 1.66 -2.95
N ILE A 5 -4.07 0.64 -2.24
CA ILE A 5 -3.23 -0.43 -1.70
C ILE A 5 -3.73 -1.77 -2.21
N VAL A 6 -2.83 -2.73 -2.31
CA VAL A 6 -3.18 -4.11 -2.65
C VAL A 6 -2.75 -4.99 -1.49
N ILE A 7 -3.67 -5.80 -0.98
CA ILE A 7 -3.39 -6.76 0.09
C ILE A 7 -3.52 -8.15 -0.49
N GLU A 8 -2.48 -8.96 -0.31
CA GLU A 8 -2.41 -10.31 -0.85
C GLU A 8 -2.16 -11.33 0.25
N ASN A 9 -2.78 -12.50 0.12
CA ASN A 9 -2.49 -13.64 0.99
C ASN A 9 -1.13 -14.20 0.59
N ALA A 10 -0.19 -14.24 1.54
CA ALA A 10 1.19 -14.64 1.30
C ALA A 10 1.51 -16.03 1.88
N GLY A 11 0.50 -16.86 2.11
CA GLY A 11 0.71 -18.24 2.57
C GLY A 11 1.04 -18.35 4.05
N GLY A 12 0.24 -17.78 4.92
CA GLY A 12 0.42 -17.80 6.38
C GLY A 12 0.34 -16.42 6.99
N ASN A 13 0.51 -15.40 6.19
CA ASN A 13 0.28 -14.01 6.56
C ASN A 13 -0.22 -13.25 5.34
N TYR A 14 -0.31 -11.93 5.47
CA TYR A 14 -0.73 -11.04 4.38
C TYR A 14 0.37 -10.05 4.10
N SER A 15 0.48 -9.63 2.86
CA SER A 15 1.38 -8.56 2.45
C SER A 15 0.61 -7.48 1.71
N ALA A 16 1.10 -6.26 1.79
CA ALA A 16 0.50 -5.14 1.11
C ALA A 16 1.57 -4.32 0.39
N TYR A 17 1.17 -3.71 -0.70
CA TYR A 17 2.02 -2.74 -1.39
C TYR A 17 1.17 -1.58 -1.92
N VAL A 18 1.85 -0.50 -2.26
CA VAL A 18 1.23 0.72 -2.77
C VAL A 18 1.69 0.90 -4.21
N PRO A 19 0.78 0.72 -5.20
CA PRO A 19 1.17 0.87 -6.61
C PRO A 19 1.87 2.19 -6.95
N ASP A 20 1.43 3.29 -6.37
CA ASP A 20 1.99 4.61 -6.69
C ASP A 20 3.22 4.98 -5.86
N LEU A 21 3.60 4.16 -4.89
CA LEU A 21 4.78 4.37 -4.06
C LEU A 21 5.69 3.14 -4.14
N PRO A 22 6.58 3.06 -5.15
CA PRO A 22 7.48 1.91 -5.29
C PRO A 22 8.31 1.68 -4.02
N GLY A 23 8.40 0.42 -3.60
CA GLY A 23 9.14 0.03 -2.41
C GLY A 23 8.39 0.19 -1.10
N CYS A 24 7.18 0.76 -1.11
CA CYS A 24 6.36 0.88 0.10
C CYS A 24 5.55 -0.40 0.28
N ILE A 25 6.01 -1.26 1.19
CA ILE A 25 5.40 -2.56 1.47
C ILE A 25 5.23 -2.77 2.96
N ALA A 26 4.31 -3.65 3.33
CA ALA A 26 4.10 -4.04 4.72
C ALA A 26 3.51 -5.45 4.79
N THR A 27 3.61 -6.08 5.95
CA THR A 27 3.05 -7.40 6.21
C THR A 27 2.23 -7.38 7.50
N GLY A 28 1.36 -8.36 7.66
CA GLY A 28 0.57 -8.51 8.87
C GLY A 28 -0.07 -9.89 8.93
N GLU A 29 -0.55 -10.29 10.10
CA GLU A 29 -1.16 -11.59 10.30
C GLU A 29 -2.62 -11.66 9.81
N THR A 30 -3.27 -10.50 9.70
CA THR A 30 -4.65 -10.38 9.22
C THR A 30 -4.73 -9.25 8.21
N PRO A 31 -5.77 -9.22 7.36
CA PRO A 31 -5.97 -8.07 6.47
C PRO A 31 -6.04 -6.73 7.21
N ALA A 32 -6.74 -6.70 8.35
CA ALA A 32 -6.85 -5.47 9.15
C ALA A 32 -5.50 -5.01 9.70
N ALA A 33 -4.71 -5.94 10.23
CA ALA A 33 -3.37 -5.62 10.72
C ALA A 33 -2.45 -5.15 9.60
N THR A 34 -2.56 -5.77 8.42
CA THR A 34 -1.79 -5.40 7.25
C THR A 34 -2.18 -4.02 6.74
N GLU A 35 -3.46 -3.69 6.76
CA GLU A 35 -3.94 -2.36 6.39
C GLU A 35 -3.37 -1.29 7.31
N GLN A 36 -3.37 -1.54 8.62
CA GLN A 36 -2.77 -0.61 9.57
C GLN A 36 -1.27 -0.47 9.36
N ALA A 37 -0.58 -1.59 9.12
CA ALA A 37 0.86 -1.58 8.86
C ALA A 37 1.22 -0.81 7.59
N ILE A 38 0.47 -0.98 6.51
CA ILE A 38 0.75 -0.25 5.26
C ILE A 38 0.43 1.23 5.39
N ARG A 39 -0.58 1.59 6.19
CA ARG A 39 -0.89 2.99 6.49
C ARG A 39 0.32 3.67 7.15
N GLU A 40 0.88 3.04 8.16
CA GLU A 40 2.06 3.56 8.85
C GLU A 40 3.28 3.60 7.92
N ALA A 41 3.43 2.59 7.07
CA ALA A 41 4.51 2.57 6.10
C ALA A 41 4.40 3.72 5.09
N ILE A 42 3.19 4.03 4.64
CA ILE A 42 2.95 5.17 3.74
C ILE A 42 3.34 6.49 4.42
N GLU A 43 2.89 6.70 5.66
CA GLU A 43 3.19 7.91 6.41
C GLU A 43 4.70 8.10 6.54
N SER A 44 5.41 7.04 6.93
CA SER A 44 6.87 7.06 7.07
C SER A 44 7.56 7.30 5.73
N HIS A 45 7.08 6.65 4.67
CA HIS A 45 7.63 6.78 3.32
C HIS A 45 7.52 8.22 2.81
N LEU A 46 6.35 8.84 2.99
CA LEU A 46 6.12 10.22 2.58
C LEU A 46 6.94 11.21 3.40
N ASP A 47 7.08 10.96 4.69
CA ASP A 47 7.92 11.82 5.56
C ASP A 47 9.38 11.78 5.10
N GLY A 48 9.89 10.60 4.77
CA GLY A 48 11.24 10.45 4.23
C GLY A 48 11.44 11.21 2.91
N MET A 49 10.45 11.14 2.03
CA MET A 49 10.49 11.86 0.76
C MET A 49 10.48 13.38 0.97
N ARG A 50 9.68 13.88 1.90
CA ARG A 50 9.64 15.31 2.23
C ARG A 50 10.98 15.79 2.76
N GLU A 51 11.61 15.00 3.65
CA GLU A 51 12.93 15.33 4.19
C GLU A 51 13.99 15.40 3.11
N ASP A 52 13.92 14.50 2.12
CA ASP A 52 14.85 14.45 1.01
C ASP A 52 14.56 15.52 -0.07
N GLY A 53 13.44 16.22 0.04
CA GLY A 53 13.00 17.14 -0.99
C GLY A 53 12.55 16.46 -2.27
N SER A 54 12.27 15.16 -2.20
CA SER A 54 11.80 14.39 -3.36
C SER A 54 10.35 14.72 -3.69
N PRO A 55 9.97 14.73 -4.97
CA PRO A 55 8.57 14.92 -5.35
C PRO A 55 7.73 13.75 -4.84
N ILE A 56 6.61 14.05 -4.21
CA ILE A 56 5.68 13.02 -3.76
C ILE A 56 4.80 12.61 -4.94
N PRO A 57 4.82 11.31 -5.32
CA PRO A 57 3.98 10.84 -6.42
C PRO A 57 2.51 11.06 -6.12
N PRO A 58 1.72 11.59 -7.06
CA PRO A 58 0.28 11.73 -6.86
C PRO A 58 -0.39 10.35 -6.88
N PRO A 59 -1.51 10.18 -6.17
CA PRO A 59 -2.27 8.93 -6.19
C PRO A 59 -3.06 8.81 -7.50
N THR A 60 -2.48 8.14 -8.47
CA THR A 60 -3.06 7.97 -9.81
C THR A 60 -3.70 6.61 -10.04
N SER A 61 -3.31 5.61 -9.24
CA SER A 61 -3.87 4.27 -9.36
C SER A 61 -5.23 4.15 -8.70
N ARG A 62 -6.09 3.36 -9.32
CA ARG A 62 -7.41 3.05 -8.82
C ARG A 62 -7.55 1.54 -8.71
N VAL A 63 -8.21 1.06 -7.66
CA VAL A 63 -8.51 -0.36 -7.49
C VAL A 63 -9.98 -0.59 -7.80
N ASP A 64 -10.23 -1.60 -8.62
CA ASP A 64 -11.58 -2.00 -8.95
C ASP A 64 -11.66 -3.53 -8.96
N TYR A 65 -12.88 -4.04 -8.78
CA TYR A 65 -13.15 -5.47 -8.81
C TYR A 65 -14.07 -5.75 -9.99
N VAL A 66 -13.76 -6.80 -10.73
CA VAL A 66 -14.56 -7.21 -11.88
C VAL A 66 -15.07 -8.62 -11.61
N GLU A 67 -16.38 -8.78 -11.67
CA GLU A 67 -17.00 -10.09 -11.51
C GLU A 67 -16.95 -10.83 -12.83
N VAL A 68 -16.47 -12.06 -12.80
CA VAL A 68 -16.42 -12.92 -13.98
C VAL A 68 -17.10 -14.24 -13.69
N ALA A 69 -17.71 -14.81 -14.70
CA ALA A 69 -18.29 -16.15 -14.61
C ALA A 69 -17.16 -17.18 -14.71
N ALA A 70 -16.97 -17.95 -13.66
CA ALA A 70 -15.92 -18.96 -13.62
C ALA A 70 -16.46 -20.30 -13.12
#